data_77d1821d094493c6878bdcc4564fbc43
#
_entry.id   77d1821d094493c6878bdcc4564fbc43
#
_cell.length_a   1.000
_cell.length_b   1.000
_cell.length_c   1.000
_cell.angle_alpha   90.00
_cell.angle_beta   90.00
_cell.angle_gamma   90.00
#
_symmetry.space_group_name_H-M   'P 1'
#
loop_
_entity.id
_entity.type
_entity.pdbx_description
1 polymer ?
#
loop_
_entity_poly.entity_id
_entity_poly.type
_entity_poly.pdbx_seq_one_letter_code
_entity_poly.pdbx_strand_id
1 'polypeptide(L)'
;MKKMLSIVASTAVALTALAQQAPIAVRWEMGRNGAEKGYYSSRFVIKNVSQSPLEKNWQFYFNQFSRRLKLGDQLPVDIKEVSTTYYQVTPNDRYHTLAPGDSMVVDMLMRGTMVNICYVPMGGHVVMNGDTKKPIGVKIAIAPLDNPEQFQSRPNDYPDGNRMYAFNQTLQDAQAPAHCYDIFPTPKSVTLTGGHTSIGNVVAVKGGKFGDARRFMLDELKKRGVYATGNTSTTITLKADKKLSGEAYEMVVNDGKVLITAGSELGCMNGVKTLISALDHSKANRLENAVVKDSPDFGYRGFMLDVSRNFTTFENMKRVIDLLAYYKLNVLHFHFCDDEAWRVEIPGLPELTDVASRRGCTFDEKEYIAPIFDGNGNPDDLSQSSNGYYTRQQMIELLKYAKSKGVKVIPEIETPAHARAALVAIRLATISMPLPIWQWRSNTKCGTTTTRAFTPLPNHITTMCSTWRMRACSTFYIRWLTNLRRCGKMQD
;
A
#
# COMPACT_ATOMS: atom_id res chain seq x y z
N MET A 1 4.91 17.45 63.24
CA MET A 1 3.95 17.92 62.21
C MET A 1 4.04 17.00 61.01
N LYS A 2 3.08 16.10 60.92
CA LYS A 2 2.98 15.10 59.83
C LYS A 2 2.31 15.77 58.61
N LYS A 3 3.01 15.84 57.49
CA LYS A 3 2.38 16.17 56.21
C LYS A 3 1.87 14.87 55.56
N MET A 4 0.56 14.72 55.50
CA MET A 4 -0.14 13.72 54.71
C MET A 4 0.02 14.05 53.22
N LEU A 5 0.65 13.15 52.47
CA LEU A 5 0.63 13.17 51.02
C LEU A 5 -0.66 12.47 50.58
N SER A 6 -1.55 13.23 49.96
CA SER A 6 -2.77 12.71 49.36
C SER A 6 -2.42 12.21 47.96
N ILE A 7 -2.42 10.90 47.75
CA ILE A 7 -2.30 10.28 46.40
C ILE A 7 -3.70 10.27 45.82
N VAL A 8 -3.95 11.13 44.86
CA VAL A 8 -5.13 11.04 43.96
C VAL A 8 -4.81 10.02 42.90
N ALA A 9 -5.34 8.83 43.06
CA ALA A 9 -5.33 7.82 42.00
C ALA A 9 -6.39 8.20 40.96
N SER A 10 -5.95 8.77 39.84
CA SER A 10 -6.79 8.95 38.65
C SER A 10 -6.97 7.60 37.99
N THR A 11 -8.08 6.94 38.25
CA THR A 11 -8.56 5.82 37.44
C THR A 11 -9.04 6.35 36.11
N ALA A 12 -8.18 6.31 35.10
CA ALA A 12 -8.59 6.45 33.72
C ALA A 12 -9.39 5.20 33.34
N VAL A 13 -10.71 5.29 33.39
CA VAL A 13 -11.60 4.30 32.79
C VAL A 13 -11.43 4.47 31.27
N ALA A 14 -10.62 3.60 30.67
CA ALA A 14 -10.62 3.45 29.23
C ALA A 14 -11.98 2.85 28.84
N LEU A 15 -12.89 3.71 28.40
CA LEU A 15 -14.06 3.27 27.63
C LEU A 15 -13.52 2.73 26.30
N THR A 16 -13.21 1.43 26.26
CA THR A 16 -13.16 0.70 25.00
C THR A 16 -14.58 0.73 24.47
N ALA A 17 -14.84 1.59 23.50
CA ALA A 17 -16.04 1.50 22.69
C ALA A 17 -16.03 0.08 22.10
N LEU A 18 -16.91 -0.80 22.59
CA LEU A 18 -17.16 -2.09 21.98
C LEU A 18 -17.62 -1.79 20.55
N ALA A 19 -16.77 -2.09 19.57
CA ALA A 19 -17.14 -1.96 18.17
C ALA A 19 -18.43 -2.77 17.99
N GLN A 20 -19.49 -2.12 17.49
CA GLN A 20 -20.78 -2.76 17.29
C GLN A 20 -20.58 -3.95 16.35
N GLN A 21 -20.86 -5.15 16.84
CA GLN A 21 -20.74 -6.35 16.02
C GLN A 21 -21.84 -6.35 14.97
N ALA A 22 -21.48 -6.64 13.72
CA ALA A 22 -22.46 -6.74 12.64
C ALA A 22 -23.45 -7.86 12.94
N PRO A 23 -24.75 -7.65 12.67
CA PRO A 23 -25.79 -8.67 12.90
C PRO A 23 -25.70 -9.82 11.90
N ILE A 24 -24.93 -9.67 10.82
CA ILE A 24 -24.75 -10.67 9.77
C ILE A 24 -23.29 -11.07 9.63
N ALA A 25 -23.08 -12.36 9.32
CA ALA A 25 -21.84 -12.85 8.75
C ALA A 25 -22.08 -13.19 7.28
N VAL A 26 -21.10 -12.85 6.43
CA VAL A 26 -21.21 -13.04 4.99
C VAL A 26 -20.07 -13.91 4.50
N ARG A 27 -20.37 -14.98 3.78
CA ARG A 27 -19.42 -15.82 3.06
C ARG A 27 -19.72 -15.75 1.57
N TRP A 28 -18.70 -15.58 0.77
CA TRP A 28 -18.79 -15.63 -0.67
C TRP A 28 -18.14 -16.90 -1.21
N GLU A 29 -18.82 -17.52 -2.18
CA GLU A 29 -18.38 -18.74 -2.82
C GLU A 29 -18.37 -18.54 -4.35
N MET A 30 -17.27 -18.88 -4.96
CA MET A 30 -17.15 -18.97 -6.41
C MET A 30 -17.67 -20.31 -6.88
N GLY A 31 -18.56 -20.30 -7.88
CA GLY A 31 -18.96 -21.51 -8.59
C GLY A 31 -17.97 -21.83 -9.71
N ARG A 32 -18.29 -21.46 -10.94
CA ARG A 32 -17.41 -21.72 -12.09
C ARG A 32 -17.40 -20.57 -13.09
N ASN A 33 -16.31 -20.44 -13.82
CA ASN A 33 -16.23 -19.62 -15.02
C ASN A 33 -17.08 -20.25 -16.14
N GLY A 34 -17.69 -19.40 -16.99
CA GLY A 34 -18.49 -19.88 -18.12
C GLY A 34 -19.77 -20.61 -17.69
N ALA A 35 -20.30 -20.32 -16.51
CA ALA A 35 -21.61 -20.85 -16.08
C ALA A 35 -22.72 -20.49 -17.08
N GLU A 36 -22.66 -19.28 -17.63
CA GLU A 36 -23.31 -18.86 -18.87
C GLU A 36 -22.29 -18.14 -19.75
N LYS A 37 -22.61 -17.96 -21.04
CA LYS A 37 -21.71 -17.28 -22.00
C LYS A 37 -21.37 -15.86 -21.52
N GLY A 38 -20.11 -15.65 -21.15
CA GLY A 38 -19.61 -14.36 -20.66
C GLY A 38 -19.90 -14.06 -19.20
N TYR A 39 -20.30 -15.06 -18.40
CA TYR A 39 -20.56 -14.94 -16.98
C TYR A 39 -19.91 -16.05 -16.17
N TYR A 40 -19.52 -15.74 -14.94
CA TYR A 40 -19.19 -16.72 -13.91
C TYR A 40 -20.29 -16.76 -12.83
N SER A 41 -20.46 -17.94 -12.23
CA SER A 41 -21.39 -18.10 -11.11
C SER A 41 -20.73 -17.87 -9.77
N SER A 42 -21.46 -17.26 -8.86
CA SER A 42 -21.05 -17.10 -7.46
C SER A 42 -22.27 -17.00 -6.57
N ARG A 43 -22.07 -17.10 -5.26
CA ARG A 43 -23.13 -16.90 -4.26
C ARG A 43 -22.62 -16.22 -3.02
N PHE A 44 -23.53 -15.53 -2.36
CA PHE A 44 -23.39 -15.18 -0.95
C PHE A 44 -24.17 -16.14 -0.06
N VAL A 45 -23.57 -16.52 1.05
CA VAL A 45 -24.26 -17.11 2.19
C VAL A 45 -24.28 -16.03 3.28
N ILE A 46 -25.48 -15.53 3.58
CA ILE A 46 -25.70 -14.48 4.58
C ILE A 46 -26.35 -15.12 5.79
N LYS A 47 -25.67 -15.09 6.93
CA LYS A 47 -26.08 -15.70 8.18
C LYS A 47 -26.44 -14.64 9.21
N ASN A 48 -27.58 -14.78 9.88
CA ASN A 48 -27.87 -14.01 11.09
C ASN A 48 -27.01 -14.49 12.25
N VAL A 49 -26.07 -13.66 12.71
CA VAL A 49 -25.19 -13.95 13.86
C VAL A 49 -25.60 -13.17 15.12
N SER A 50 -26.67 -12.40 15.05
CA SER A 50 -27.23 -11.70 16.20
C SER A 50 -28.06 -12.63 17.08
N GLN A 51 -28.43 -12.15 18.27
CA GLN A 51 -29.29 -12.87 19.20
C GLN A 51 -30.80 -12.66 18.95
N SER A 52 -31.15 -11.86 17.94
CA SER A 52 -32.53 -11.50 17.61
C SER A 52 -32.85 -11.86 16.16
N PRO A 53 -34.13 -12.09 15.84
CA PRO A 53 -34.54 -12.26 14.46
C PRO A 53 -34.13 -11.06 13.60
N LEU A 54 -33.64 -11.32 12.41
CA LEU A 54 -33.21 -10.30 11.45
C LEU A 54 -34.36 -9.98 10.52
N GLU A 55 -34.99 -8.83 10.74
CA GLU A 55 -36.11 -8.32 9.96
C GLU A 55 -35.66 -7.67 8.64
N LYS A 56 -36.56 -7.10 7.84
CA LYS A 56 -36.25 -6.42 6.55
C LYS A 56 -35.56 -5.06 6.68
N ASN A 57 -34.98 -4.74 7.81
CA ASN A 57 -34.43 -3.41 8.11
C ASN A 57 -32.92 -3.29 7.94
N TRP A 58 -32.31 -4.15 7.13
CA TRP A 58 -30.87 -4.11 6.85
C TRP A 58 -30.59 -3.95 5.36
N GLN A 59 -29.41 -3.41 5.05
CA GLN A 59 -28.86 -3.29 3.72
C GLN A 59 -27.39 -3.70 3.79
N PHE A 60 -26.99 -4.67 2.99
CA PHE A 60 -25.60 -5.10 2.89
C PHE A 60 -24.98 -4.49 1.65
N TYR A 61 -23.79 -3.95 1.80
CA TYR A 61 -23.03 -3.34 0.73
C TYR A 61 -21.73 -4.08 0.51
N PHE A 62 -21.30 -4.17 -0.74
CA PHE A 62 -20.02 -4.73 -1.11
C PHE A 62 -19.50 -4.11 -2.41
N ASN A 63 -18.21 -4.24 -2.62
CA ASN A 63 -17.55 -3.86 -3.86
C ASN A 63 -17.04 -5.11 -4.59
N GLN A 64 -17.22 -5.17 -5.90
CA GLN A 64 -16.70 -6.27 -6.71
C GLN A 64 -16.44 -5.82 -8.15
N PHE A 65 -15.29 -6.17 -8.68
CA PHE A 65 -14.93 -5.93 -10.08
C PHE A 65 -15.76 -6.80 -11.03
N SER A 66 -17.01 -6.46 -11.20
CA SER A 66 -17.84 -7.00 -12.25
C SER A 66 -18.86 -5.95 -12.64
N ARG A 67 -19.02 -5.73 -13.92
CA ARG A 67 -19.77 -4.59 -14.45
C ARG A 67 -21.25 -4.86 -14.67
N ARG A 68 -21.69 -6.08 -14.58
CA ARG A 68 -23.11 -6.45 -14.73
C ARG A 68 -23.38 -7.68 -13.93
N LEU A 69 -24.47 -7.61 -13.21
CA LEU A 69 -25.03 -8.66 -12.42
C LEU A 69 -26.29 -9.19 -13.11
N LYS A 70 -26.44 -10.50 -13.13
CA LYS A 70 -27.66 -11.17 -13.53
C LYS A 70 -28.15 -12.00 -12.35
N LEU A 71 -29.35 -11.72 -11.92
CA LEU A 71 -30.02 -12.37 -10.78
C LEU A 71 -31.05 -13.36 -11.25
N GLY A 72 -31.28 -14.39 -10.46
CA GLY A 72 -32.45 -15.27 -10.62
C GLY A 72 -33.74 -14.59 -10.16
N ASP A 73 -34.85 -14.97 -10.76
CA ASP A 73 -36.14 -14.33 -10.53
C ASP A 73 -36.77 -14.61 -9.15
N GLN A 74 -36.23 -15.52 -8.37
CA GLN A 74 -36.79 -16.01 -7.11
C GLN A 74 -36.00 -15.67 -5.85
N LEU A 75 -35.04 -14.72 -5.93
CA LEU A 75 -34.21 -14.38 -4.80
C LEU A 75 -34.98 -13.61 -3.72
N PRO A 76 -34.66 -13.82 -2.43
CA PRO A 76 -35.27 -13.11 -1.30
C PRO A 76 -34.73 -11.68 -1.12
N VAL A 77 -33.85 -11.24 -2.01
CA VAL A 77 -33.21 -9.92 -1.98
C VAL A 77 -33.16 -9.31 -3.37
N ASP A 78 -33.15 -7.99 -3.42
CA ASP A 78 -32.79 -7.22 -4.58
C ASP A 78 -31.31 -6.81 -4.48
N ILE A 79 -30.58 -6.83 -5.60
CA ILE A 79 -29.22 -6.31 -5.67
C ILE A 79 -29.18 -5.19 -6.68
N LYS A 80 -28.80 -4.01 -6.20
CA LYS A 80 -28.70 -2.80 -7.01
C LYS A 80 -27.24 -2.41 -7.19
N GLU A 81 -26.85 -2.11 -8.43
CA GLU A 81 -25.59 -1.42 -8.71
C GLU A 81 -25.75 0.05 -8.31
N VAL A 82 -25.00 0.49 -7.27
CA VAL A 82 -25.02 1.86 -6.76
C VAL A 82 -24.07 2.72 -7.59
N SER A 83 -22.89 2.17 -7.87
CA SER A 83 -21.92 2.68 -8.82
C SER A 83 -21.21 1.51 -9.50
N THR A 84 -20.36 1.75 -10.46
CA THR A 84 -19.79 0.73 -11.39
C THR A 84 -19.33 -0.60 -10.75
N THR A 85 -18.91 -0.58 -9.50
CA THR A 85 -18.41 -1.77 -8.80
C THR A 85 -18.98 -1.91 -7.40
N TYR A 86 -19.85 -1.00 -6.99
CA TYR A 86 -20.40 -0.92 -5.65
C TYR A 86 -21.87 -1.30 -5.66
N TYR A 87 -22.22 -2.30 -4.87
CA TYR A 87 -23.53 -2.96 -4.89
C TYR A 87 -24.20 -2.86 -3.52
N GLN A 88 -25.52 -2.78 -3.56
CA GLN A 88 -26.40 -2.80 -2.39
C GLN A 88 -27.32 -4.01 -2.48
N VAL A 89 -27.37 -4.81 -1.43
CA VAL A 89 -28.28 -5.95 -1.25
C VAL A 89 -29.36 -5.54 -0.25
N THR A 90 -30.64 -5.65 -0.63
CA THR A 90 -31.78 -5.25 0.20
C THR A 90 -32.82 -6.39 0.24
N PRO A 91 -33.34 -6.78 1.43
CA PRO A 91 -34.46 -7.70 1.53
C PRO A 91 -35.67 -7.23 0.72
N ASN A 92 -36.32 -8.14 -0.07
CA ASN A 92 -37.50 -7.86 -0.82
C ASN A 92 -38.75 -8.57 -0.23
N ASP A 93 -39.85 -8.64 -0.96
CA ASP A 93 -41.10 -9.24 -0.46
C ASP A 93 -41.05 -10.75 -0.29
N ARG A 94 -40.05 -11.43 -0.89
CA ARG A 94 -39.82 -12.87 -0.70
C ARG A 94 -38.90 -13.17 0.49
N TYR A 95 -38.38 -12.15 1.14
CA TYR A 95 -37.52 -12.33 2.31
C TYR A 95 -38.35 -12.81 3.50
N HIS A 96 -37.90 -13.87 4.11
CA HIS A 96 -38.40 -14.34 5.40
C HIS A 96 -37.41 -13.94 6.51
N THR A 97 -37.95 -13.44 7.61
CA THR A 97 -37.16 -13.13 8.81
C THR A 97 -36.21 -14.28 9.16
N LEU A 98 -34.93 -14.02 9.27
CA LEU A 98 -33.96 -15.02 9.65
C LEU A 98 -33.86 -15.11 11.18
N ALA A 99 -34.18 -16.27 11.73
CA ALA A 99 -33.94 -16.52 13.15
C ALA A 99 -32.42 -16.49 13.48
N PRO A 100 -32.03 -16.28 14.76
CA PRO A 100 -30.64 -16.39 15.16
C PRO A 100 -30.01 -17.70 14.71
N GLY A 101 -28.90 -17.62 13.99
CA GLY A 101 -28.20 -18.77 13.44
C GLY A 101 -28.63 -19.22 12.04
N ASP A 102 -29.78 -18.75 11.55
CA ASP A 102 -30.26 -19.09 10.20
C ASP A 102 -29.46 -18.37 9.11
N SER A 103 -29.48 -18.93 7.92
CA SER A 103 -28.78 -18.42 6.76
C SER A 103 -29.69 -18.40 5.53
N MET A 104 -29.40 -17.47 4.62
CA MET A 104 -29.96 -17.48 3.26
C MET A 104 -28.83 -17.53 2.23
N VAL A 105 -29.18 -18.05 1.05
CA VAL A 105 -28.27 -18.13 -0.09
C VAL A 105 -28.75 -17.18 -1.17
N VAL A 106 -27.81 -16.44 -1.74
CA VAL A 106 -28.05 -15.48 -2.83
C VAL A 106 -27.18 -15.88 -4.02
N ASP A 107 -27.73 -16.64 -4.94
CA ASP A 107 -27.03 -17.05 -6.18
C ASP A 107 -27.03 -15.91 -7.18
N MET A 108 -25.90 -15.72 -7.87
CA MET A 108 -25.74 -14.65 -8.85
C MET A 108 -24.81 -15.05 -9.98
N LEU A 109 -24.99 -14.43 -11.13
CA LEU A 109 -24.09 -14.49 -12.26
C LEU A 109 -23.43 -13.13 -12.44
N MET A 110 -22.11 -13.10 -12.48
CA MET A 110 -21.32 -11.90 -12.68
C MET A 110 -20.70 -11.90 -14.07
N ARG A 111 -20.83 -10.78 -14.79
CA ARG A 111 -20.28 -10.66 -16.14
C ARG A 111 -18.76 -10.68 -16.10
N GLY A 112 -18.16 -11.47 -16.94
CA GLY A 112 -16.71 -11.60 -17.11
C GLY A 112 -16.22 -12.99 -16.77
N THR A 113 -14.94 -13.09 -16.53
CA THR A 113 -14.22 -14.31 -16.16
C THR A 113 -13.45 -14.03 -14.89
N MET A 114 -13.56 -14.88 -13.90
CA MET A 114 -12.79 -14.81 -12.67
C MET A 114 -11.40 -15.39 -12.93
N VAL A 115 -10.38 -14.53 -13.05
CA VAL A 115 -8.99 -14.93 -13.35
C VAL A 115 -8.00 -14.41 -12.31
N ASN A 116 -8.47 -13.61 -11.36
CA ASN A 116 -7.63 -12.98 -10.37
C ASN A 116 -8.38 -12.86 -9.04
N ILE A 117 -7.71 -13.16 -7.94
CA ILE A 117 -8.28 -13.04 -6.60
C ILE A 117 -8.71 -11.59 -6.26
N CYS A 118 -8.18 -10.58 -6.95
CA CYS A 118 -8.65 -9.21 -6.80
C CYS A 118 -10.09 -8.98 -7.27
N TYR A 119 -10.71 -9.97 -7.93
CA TYR A 119 -12.11 -9.89 -8.38
C TYR A 119 -13.11 -10.45 -7.38
N VAL A 120 -12.67 -10.94 -6.21
CA VAL A 120 -13.58 -11.33 -5.14
C VAL A 120 -14.28 -10.11 -4.55
N PRO A 121 -15.47 -10.25 -3.94
CA PRO A 121 -16.11 -9.15 -3.26
C PRO A 121 -15.32 -8.73 -2.02
N MET A 122 -15.24 -7.42 -1.79
CA MET A 122 -14.54 -6.80 -0.69
C MET A 122 -15.28 -5.56 -0.18
N GLY A 123 -14.80 -4.94 0.89
CA GLY A 123 -15.39 -3.71 1.41
C GLY A 123 -16.80 -3.93 2.00
N GLY A 124 -17.07 -5.11 2.56
CA GLY A 124 -18.37 -5.47 3.10
C GLY A 124 -18.77 -4.62 4.32
N HIS A 125 -19.98 -4.10 4.31
CA HIS A 125 -20.59 -3.46 5.48
C HIS A 125 -22.11 -3.54 5.43
N VAL A 126 -22.74 -3.45 6.60
CA VAL A 126 -24.20 -3.44 6.74
C VAL A 126 -24.67 -2.13 7.33
N VAL A 127 -25.77 -1.63 6.80
CA VAL A 127 -26.48 -0.46 7.30
C VAL A 127 -27.82 -0.93 7.87
N MET A 128 -28.11 -0.56 9.09
CA MET A 128 -29.36 -0.88 9.76
C MET A 128 -30.31 0.31 9.70
N ASN A 129 -31.60 0.03 9.49
CA ASN A 129 -32.67 1.05 9.44
C ASN A 129 -32.39 2.23 8.47
N GLY A 130 -31.59 2.01 7.44
CA GLY A 130 -31.21 3.03 6.47
C GLY A 130 -30.26 4.11 6.98
N ASP A 131 -29.69 3.98 8.18
CA ASP A 131 -28.73 4.95 8.75
C ASP A 131 -27.33 4.78 8.12
N THR A 132 -27.13 5.39 6.97
CA THR A 132 -25.84 5.34 6.23
C THR A 132 -24.69 6.04 6.94
N LYS A 133 -24.97 6.79 8.01
CA LYS A 133 -23.93 7.43 8.84
C LYS A 133 -23.32 6.49 9.87
N LYS A 134 -23.93 5.32 10.07
CA LYS A 134 -23.48 4.31 11.03
C LYS A 134 -23.32 2.94 10.36
N PRO A 135 -22.50 2.82 9.33
CA PRO A 135 -22.22 1.53 8.73
C PRO A 135 -21.46 0.63 9.71
N ILE A 136 -21.76 -0.65 9.70
CA ILE A 136 -21.08 -1.66 10.52
C ILE A 136 -20.31 -2.56 9.59
N GLY A 137 -18.98 -2.60 9.72
CA GLY A 137 -18.10 -3.42 8.88
C GLY A 137 -18.46 -4.92 8.95
N VAL A 138 -18.47 -5.58 7.80
CA VAL A 138 -18.70 -7.02 7.66
C VAL A 138 -17.54 -7.60 6.86
N LYS A 139 -16.72 -8.42 7.51
CA LYS A 139 -15.69 -9.16 6.77
C LYS A 139 -16.35 -10.23 5.91
N ILE A 140 -16.18 -10.12 4.59
CA ILE A 140 -16.63 -11.15 3.67
C ILE A 140 -15.63 -12.31 3.72
N ALA A 141 -16.07 -13.46 4.20
CA ALA A 141 -15.28 -14.68 4.18
C ALA A 141 -15.27 -15.26 2.76
N ILE A 142 -14.11 -15.33 2.14
CA ILE A 142 -13.96 -15.94 0.81
C ILE A 142 -13.77 -17.45 1.00
N ALA A 143 -14.63 -18.24 0.38
CA ALA A 143 -14.46 -19.68 0.35
C ALA A 143 -13.17 -20.06 -0.40
N PRO A 144 -12.53 -21.18 -0.07
CA PRO A 144 -11.35 -21.63 -0.79
C PRO A 144 -11.58 -21.67 -2.29
N LEU A 145 -10.60 -21.18 -3.05
CA LEU A 145 -10.58 -21.16 -4.49
C LEU A 145 -9.59 -22.25 -4.94
N ASP A 146 -9.97 -23.49 -4.72
CA ASP A 146 -9.13 -24.69 -4.90
C ASP A 146 -9.56 -25.59 -6.06
N ASN A 147 -10.73 -25.31 -6.65
CA ASN A 147 -11.20 -26.04 -7.82
C ASN A 147 -10.73 -25.36 -9.12
N PRO A 148 -10.04 -26.08 -10.01
CA PRO A 148 -9.61 -25.55 -11.32
C PRO A 148 -10.74 -24.88 -12.13
N GLU A 149 -11.96 -25.38 -12.08
CA GLU A 149 -13.11 -24.80 -12.81
C GLU A 149 -13.46 -23.36 -12.37
N GLN A 150 -13.04 -22.97 -11.17
CA GLN A 150 -13.29 -21.62 -10.64
C GLN A 150 -12.49 -20.55 -11.37
N PHE A 151 -11.28 -20.87 -11.81
CA PHE A 151 -10.39 -19.89 -12.46
C PHE A 151 -10.13 -20.19 -13.94
N GLN A 152 -10.27 -21.43 -14.35
CA GLN A 152 -9.89 -21.85 -15.68
C GLN A 152 -10.77 -21.23 -16.74
N SER A 153 -10.23 -20.33 -17.55
CA SER A 153 -10.88 -19.82 -18.75
C SER A 153 -10.48 -20.60 -20.01
N ARG A 154 -9.36 -21.31 -19.95
CA ARG A 154 -8.84 -22.19 -21.01
C ARG A 154 -8.18 -23.42 -20.36
N PRO A 155 -8.08 -24.54 -21.06
CA PRO A 155 -7.28 -25.67 -20.59
C PRO A 155 -5.85 -25.21 -20.25
N ASN A 156 -5.36 -25.58 -19.10
CA ASN A 156 -4.02 -25.24 -18.57
C ASN A 156 -3.75 -23.76 -18.23
N ASP A 157 -4.75 -22.89 -18.27
CA ASP A 157 -4.64 -21.47 -17.92
C ASP A 157 -4.99 -21.22 -16.46
N TYR A 158 -4.27 -21.90 -15.54
CA TYR A 158 -4.60 -21.83 -14.13
C TYR A 158 -3.37 -21.61 -13.23
N PRO A 159 -3.07 -20.38 -12.83
CA PRO A 159 -2.07 -20.11 -11.81
C PRO A 159 -2.66 -20.35 -10.42
N ASP A 160 -2.53 -21.55 -9.92
CA ASP A 160 -2.89 -21.96 -8.57
C ASP A 160 -1.65 -21.87 -7.67
N GLY A 161 -1.81 -21.21 -6.53
CA GLY A 161 -0.75 -21.11 -5.53
C GLY A 161 -0.24 -22.48 -5.09
N ASN A 162 -1.11 -23.48 -4.95
CA ASN A 162 -0.72 -24.83 -4.59
C ASN A 162 0.08 -25.52 -5.71
N ARG A 163 -0.32 -25.33 -6.97
CA ARG A 163 0.45 -25.83 -8.13
C ARG A 163 1.83 -25.17 -8.22
N MET A 164 1.89 -23.86 -8.03
CA MET A 164 3.17 -23.13 -8.00
C MET A 164 4.04 -23.60 -6.86
N TYR A 165 3.47 -23.80 -5.68
CA TYR A 165 4.18 -24.35 -4.54
C TYR A 165 4.68 -25.78 -4.84
N ALA A 166 3.83 -26.67 -5.33
CA ALA A 166 4.21 -28.04 -5.72
C ALA A 166 5.29 -28.03 -6.81
N PHE A 167 5.17 -27.16 -7.82
CA PHE A 167 6.20 -26.99 -8.83
C PHE A 167 7.53 -26.53 -8.20
N ASN A 168 7.50 -25.53 -7.34
CA ASN A 168 8.71 -25.05 -6.67
C ASN A 168 9.36 -26.11 -5.79
N GLN A 169 8.59 -27.04 -5.21
CA GLN A 169 9.13 -28.19 -4.46
C GLN A 169 9.86 -29.20 -5.35
N THR A 170 9.58 -29.22 -6.66
CA THR A 170 10.31 -30.06 -7.63
C THR A 170 11.62 -29.43 -8.09
N LEU A 171 11.81 -28.13 -7.86
CA LEU A 171 13.05 -27.45 -8.20
C LEU A 171 14.15 -27.92 -7.25
N GLN A 172 15.25 -28.39 -7.81
CA GLN A 172 16.43 -28.67 -7.01
C GLN A 172 17.11 -27.33 -6.70
N ASP A 173 17.46 -27.11 -5.46
CA ASP A 173 18.33 -26.02 -5.09
C ASP A 173 19.63 -26.17 -5.89
N ALA A 174 20.04 -25.10 -6.59
CA ALA A 174 21.35 -25.06 -7.16
C ALA A 174 22.35 -25.34 -6.02
N GLN A 175 23.22 -26.33 -6.20
CA GLN A 175 24.24 -26.58 -5.19
C GLN A 175 25.03 -25.28 -5.00
N ALA A 176 24.82 -24.64 -3.85
CA ALA A 176 25.64 -23.49 -3.48
C ALA A 176 27.10 -23.93 -3.50
N PRO A 177 28.01 -23.13 -4.07
CA PRO A 177 29.43 -23.39 -3.94
C PRO A 177 29.75 -23.66 -2.47
N ALA A 178 30.61 -24.63 -2.19
CA ALA A 178 30.96 -25.07 -0.82
C ALA A 178 31.38 -23.93 0.11
N HIS A 179 31.69 -22.74 -0.43
CA HIS A 179 32.04 -21.52 0.26
C HIS A 179 31.29 -20.34 -0.37
N CYS A 180 30.04 -20.15 0.04
CA CYS A 180 29.26 -18.97 -0.32
C CYS A 180 29.37 -17.96 0.81
N TYR A 181 29.91 -16.80 0.51
CA TYR A 181 29.76 -15.66 1.39
C TYR A 181 28.29 -15.24 1.31
N ASP A 182 27.52 -15.47 2.37
CA ASP A 182 26.07 -15.21 2.39
C ASP A 182 25.81 -13.70 2.40
N ILE A 183 25.95 -13.09 1.25
CA ILE A 183 25.69 -11.66 1.04
C ILE A 183 24.55 -11.52 0.03
N PHE A 184 23.53 -10.73 0.38
CA PHE A 184 22.43 -10.41 -0.52
C PHE A 184 22.28 -8.89 -0.70
N PRO A 185 22.13 -8.41 -1.93
CA PRO A 185 22.29 -9.13 -3.21
C PRO A 185 23.70 -9.67 -3.40
N THR A 186 23.82 -10.78 -4.16
CA THR A 186 25.12 -11.42 -4.43
C THR A 186 26.07 -10.46 -5.13
N PRO A 187 27.28 -10.20 -4.57
CA PRO A 187 28.26 -9.35 -5.20
C PRO A 187 28.81 -9.94 -6.51
N LYS A 188 29.31 -9.09 -7.40
CA LYS A 188 29.94 -9.53 -8.66
C LYS A 188 31.16 -10.42 -8.46
N SER A 189 31.91 -10.19 -7.41
CA SER A 189 33.11 -10.97 -7.10
C SER A 189 33.34 -11.06 -5.59
N VAL A 190 33.56 -12.29 -5.14
CA VAL A 190 34.01 -12.58 -3.77
C VAL A 190 35.20 -13.52 -3.87
N THR A 191 36.35 -13.12 -3.31
CA THR A 191 37.57 -13.95 -3.21
C THR A 191 37.86 -14.17 -1.74
N LEU A 192 37.76 -15.38 -1.27
CA LEU A 192 38.12 -15.76 0.09
C LEU A 192 39.67 -15.80 0.21
N THR A 193 40.19 -15.24 1.28
CA THR A 193 41.65 -15.16 1.52
C THR A 193 42.14 -16.05 2.67
N GLY A 194 41.19 -16.80 3.27
CA GLY A 194 41.47 -17.69 4.40
C GLY A 194 41.49 -16.95 5.73
N GLY A 195 41.08 -17.67 6.79
CA GLY A 195 40.95 -17.11 8.12
C GLY A 195 39.64 -16.30 8.33
N HIS A 196 39.51 -15.70 9.50
CA HIS A 196 38.29 -15.01 9.92
C HIS A 196 38.59 -13.71 10.68
N THR A 197 37.71 -12.75 10.55
CA THR A 197 37.70 -11.51 11.34
C THR A 197 36.49 -11.49 12.24
N SER A 198 36.67 -11.43 13.55
CA SER A 198 35.58 -11.27 14.50
C SER A 198 35.26 -9.80 14.73
N ILE A 199 34.02 -9.42 14.55
CA ILE A 199 33.52 -8.09 14.87
C ILE A 199 32.95 -8.13 16.28
N GLY A 200 33.68 -7.62 17.25
CA GLY A 200 33.22 -7.55 18.64
C GLY A 200 32.14 -6.49 18.84
N ASN A 201 31.65 -6.38 20.10
CA ASN A 201 30.65 -5.36 20.44
C ASN A 201 31.14 -3.92 20.33
N VAL A 202 32.44 -3.72 20.11
CA VAL A 202 33.04 -2.40 19.94
C VAL A 202 34.00 -2.41 18.75
N VAL A 203 33.95 -1.35 17.95
CA VAL A 203 34.80 -1.16 16.76
C VAL A 203 35.35 0.26 16.69
N ALA A 204 36.53 0.44 16.13
CA ALA A 204 37.03 1.73 15.75
C ALA A 204 36.58 2.08 14.33
N VAL A 205 36.00 3.26 14.12
CA VAL A 205 35.56 3.71 12.80
C VAL A 205 36.40 4.86 12.31
N LYS A 206 37.07 4.65 11.18
CA LYS A 206 37.97 5.64 10.54
C LYS A 206 37.39 6.10 9.19
N GLY A 207 37.83 7.28 8.76
CA GLY A 207 37.39 7.90 7.49
C GLY A 207 36.22 8.86 7.68
N GLY A 208 36.35 10.07 7.10
CA GLY A 208 35.37 11.17 7.30
C GLY A 208 34.76 11.69 6.00
N LYS A 209 35.15 11.18 4.83
CA LYS A 209 34.72 11.72 3.54
C LYS A 209 33.29 11.34 3.18
N PHE A 210 32.79 10.22 3.66
CA PHE A 210 31.47 9.67 3.38
C PHE A 210 30.58 9.80 4.61
N GLY A 211 29.95 10.98 4.77
CA GLY A 211 29.23 11.34 5.99
C GLY A 211 27.92 10.58 6.17
N ASP A 212 27.15 10.39 5.12
CA ASP A 212 25.85 9.70 5.17
C ASP A 212 26.07 8.18 5.29
N ALA A 213 26.98 7.59 4.52
CA ALA A 213 27.33 6.17 4.64
C ALA A 213 27.87 5.83 6.03
N ARG A 214 28.69 6.74 6.61
CA ARG A 214 29.19 6.58 7.97
C ARG A 214 28.06 6.62 9.01
N ARG A 215 27.13 7.58 8.93
CA ARG A 215 25.95 7.63 9.82
C ARG A 215 25.11 6.37 9.68
N PHE A 216 24.76 6.02 8.46
CA PHE A 216 24.02 4.81 8.18
C PHE A 216 24.69 3.56 8.80
N MET A 217 25.99 3.41 8.61
CA MET A 217 26.76 2.31 9.18
C MET A 217 26.67 2.27 10.71
N LEU A 218 26.88 3.41 11.36
CA LEU A 218 26.83 3.50 12.82
C LEU A 218 25.45 3.13 13.39
N ASP A 219 24.38 3.59 12.73
CA ASP A 219 23.02 3.27 13.12
C ASP A 219 22.72 1.77 12.96
N GLU A 220 23.15 1.17 11.84
CA GLU A 220 22.95 -0.25 11.57
C GLU A 220 23.81 -1.16 12.50
N LEU A 221 25.03 -0.79 12.79
CA LEU A 221 25.88 -1.49 13.74
C LEU A 221 25.29 -1.43 15.16
N LYS A 222 24.81 -0.26 15.58
CA LYS A 222 24.14 -0.08 16.88
C LYS A 222 22.92 -1.00 17.06
N LYS A 223 22.10 -1.16 16.02
CA LYS A 223 20.98 -2.10 16.04
C LYS A 223 21.40 -3.55 16.30
N ARG A 224 22.65 -3.89 15.96
CA ARG A 224 23.26 -5.22 16.12
C ARG A 224 24.13 -5.32 17.38
N GLY A 225 24.05 -4.34 18.26
CA GLY A 225 24.83 -4.32 19.51
C GLY A 225 26.31 -4.04 19.31
N VAL A 226 26.69 -3.47 18.15
CA VAL A 226 28.07 -3.08 17.85
C VAL A 226 28.20 -1.56 17.95
N TYR A 227 29.08 -1.09 18.81
CA TYR A 227 29.25 0.34 19.12
C TYR A 227 30.58 0.86 18.64
N ALA A 228 30.62 2.06 18.08
CA ALA A 228 31.85 2.71 17.68
C ALA A 228 32.53 3.37 18.90
N THR A 229 33.79 3.01 19.14
CA THR A 229 34.63 3.60 20.18
C THR A 229 36.01 4.03 19.63
N GLY A 230 36.80 4.78 20.40
CA GLY A 230 38.05 5.32 19.92
C GLY A 230 39.20 4.31 19.71
N ASN A 231 39.28 3.27 20.55
CA ASN A 231 40.39 2.32 20.56
C ASN A 231 39.93 0.87 20.72
N THR A 232 40.03 0.09 19.66
CA THR A 232 39.79 -1.36 19.67
C THR A 232 40.67 -2.06 18.64
N SER A 233 40.83 -3.37 18.78
CA SER A 233 41.56 -4.22 17.81
C SER A 233 40.85 -4.29 16.46
N THR A 234 39.51 -4.16 16.42
CA THR A 234 38.73 -4.20 15.20
C THR A 234 38.47 -2.81 14.65
N THR A 235 38.86 -2.59 13.40
CA THR A 235 38.76 -1.29 12.74
C THR A 235 37.94 -1.41 11.46
N ILE A 236 36.91 -0.54 11.28
CA ILE A 236 36.21 -0.33 10.03
C ILE A 236 36.67 1.00 9.42
N THR A 237 37.16 0.97 8.20
CA THR A 237 37.72 2.16 7.52
C THR A 237 36.91 2.43 6.25
N LEU A 238 36.42 3.66 6.08
CA LEU A 238 35.79 4.15 4.85
C LEU A 238 36.82 4.99 4.08
N LYS A 239 37.27 4.52 2.91
CA LYS A 239 38.30 5.13 2.09
C LYS A 239 37.73 5.61 0.75
N ALA A 240 38.09 6.82 0.37
CA ALA A 240 37.76 7.34 -0.95
C ALA A 240 38.82 6.96 -1.98
N ASP A 241 38.39 6.48 -3.15
CA ASP A 241 39.23 6.25 -4.32
C ASP A 241 38.46 6.67 -5.59
N LYS A 242 39.00 7.71 -6.26
CA LYS A 242 38.41 8.25 -7.50
C LYS A 242 38.46 7.28 -8.69
N LYS A 243 39.23 6.20 -8.59
CA LYS A 243 39.27 5.16 -9.64
C LYS A 243 38.00 4.32 -9.70
N LEU A 244 37.27 4.25 -8.58
CA LEU A 244 35.96 3.59 -8.54
C LEU A 244 34.88 4.61 -8.95
N SER A 245 34.16 4.31 -10.00
CA SER A 245 33.12 5.20 -10.54
C SER A 245 31.71 4.83 -10.05
N GLY A 246 30.82 5.81 -10.01
CA GLY A 246 29.39 5.59 -9.70
C GLY A 246 29.19 4.96 -8.32
N GLU A 247 28.44 3.88 -8.27
CA GLU A 247 28.10 3.11 -7.06
C GLU A 247 29.06 1.93 -6.80
N ALA A 248 30.17 1.82 -7.53
CA ALA A 248 31.17 0.76 -7.34
C ALA A 248 31.90 0.89 -6.00
N TYR A 249 32.21 -0.26 -5.41
CA TYR A 249 33.00 -0.33 -4.17
C TYR A 249 33.83 -1.63 -4.13
N GLU A 250 34.83 -1.61 -3.27
CA GLU A 250 35.61 -2.75 -2.83
C GLU A 250 35.57 -2.84 -1.30
N MET A 251 35.29 -4.02 -0.77
CA MET A 251 35.35 -4.31 0.67
C MET A 251 36.42 -5.40 0.90
N VAL A 252 37.36 -5.13 1.78
CA VAL A 252 38.39 -6.07 2.21
C VAL A 252 38.19 -6.36 3.69
N VAL A 253 38.04 -7.64 4.03
CA VAL A 253 37.97 -8.12 5.41
C VAL A 253 39.23 -8.93 5.67
N ASN A 254 40.05 -8.52 6.58
CA ASN A 254 41.28 -9.22 6.92
C ASN A 254 41.83 -8.78 8.30
N ASP A 255 42.21 -9.74 9.11
CA ASP A 255 42.99 -9.55 10.37
C ASP A 255 42.44 -8.41 11.25
N GLY A 256 41.17 -8.52 11.66
CA GLY A 256 40.49 -7.52 12.50
C GLY A 256 40.14 -6.21 11.80
N LYS A 257 40.34 -6.10 10.49
CA LYS A 257 40.11 -4.88 9.73
C LYS A 257 39.09 -5.09 8.64
N VAL A 258 38.18 -4.13 8.51
CA VAL A 258 37.25 -4.00 7.37
C VAL A 258 37.59 -2.68 6.68
N LEU A 259 37.97 -2.75 5.41
CA LEU A 259 38.24 -1.60 4.57
C LEU A 259 37.18 -1.54 3.47
N ILE A 260 36.40 -0.47 3.44
CA ILE A 260 35.44 -0.19 2.36
C ILE A 260 35.99 0.98 1.54
N THR A 261 36.29 0.73 0.28
CA THR A 261 36.84 1.71 -0.67
C THR A 261 35.75 2.01 -1.73
N ALA A 262 35.48 3.29 -1.99
CA ALA A 262 34.49 3.72 -2.97
C ALA A 262 34.82 5.07 -3.58
N GLY A 263 34.26 5.35 -4.78
CA GLY A 263 34.41 6.64 -5.44
C GLY A 263 33.34 7.67 -5.07
N SER A 264 32.20 7.22 -4.58
CA SER A 264 31.03 8.05 -4.25
C SER A 264 30.41 7.69 -2.90
N GLU A 265 29.55 8.57 -2.39
CA GLU A 265 28.76 8.35 -1.18
C GLU A 265 27.88 7.09 -1.30
N LEU A 266 27.18 6.92 -2.44
CA LEU A 266 26.32 5.77 -2.69
C LEU A 266 27.12 4.47 -2.84
N GLY A 267 28.28 4.50 -3.48
CA GLY A 267 29.19 3.35 -3.55
C GLY A 267 29.67 2.92 -2.17
N CYS A 268 30.06 3.88 -1.32
CA CYS A 268 30.44 3.60 0.07
C CYS A 268 29.25 3.01 0.86
N MET A 269 28.04 3.57 0.70
CA MET A 269 26.84 3.07 1.35
C MET A 269 26.50 1.64 0.91
N ASN A 270 26.67 1.29 -0.38
CA ASN A 270 26.49 -0.08 -0.86
C ASN A 270 27.53 -1.04 -0.27
N GLY A 271 28.76 -0.61 -0.09
CA GLY A 271 29.79 -1.38 0.63
C GLY A 271 29.42 -1.61 2.09
N VAL A 272 28.87 -0.60 2.76
CA VAL A 272 28.34 -0.74 4.13
C VAL A 272 27.17 -1.72 4.16
N LYS A 273 26.22 -1.65 3.24
CA LYS A 273 25.09 -2.60 3.14
C LYS A 273 25.58 -4.03 2.96
N THR A 274 26.64 -4.22 2.20
CA THR A 274 27.31 -5.53 2.06
C THR A 274 27.90 -6.02 3.38
N LEU A 275 28.59 -5.14 4.13
CA LEU A 275 29.08 -5.49 5.46
C LEU A 275 27.94 -5.89 6.40
N ILE A 276 26.83 -5.13 6.39
CA ILE A 276 25.64 -5.43 7.22
C ILE A 276 25.02 -6.78 6.83
N SER A 277 24.86 -7.06 5.54
CA SER A 277 24.37 -8.35 5.06
C SER A 277 25.30 -9.50 5.49
N ALA A 278 26.60 -9.34 5.36
CA ALA A 278 27.56 -10.34 5.81
C ALA A 278 27.49 -10.59 7.33
N LEU A 279 27.28 -9.53 8.13
CA LEU A 279 27.10 -9.67 9.59
C LEU A 279 25.81 -10.41 9.94
N ASP A 280 24.71 -10.11 9.28
CA ASP A 280 23.39 -10.73 9.55
C ASP A 280 23.40 -12.24 9.26
N HIS A 281 24.19 -12.69 8.30
CA HIS A 281 24.31 -14.10 7.94
C HIS A 281 25.49 -14.80 8.62
N SER A 282 26.34 -14.07 9.36
CA SER A 282 27.47 -14.64 10.08
C SER A 282 27.07 -15.21 11.43
N LYS A 283 27.79 -16.24 11.89
CA LYS A 283 27.66 -16.74 13.28
C LYS A 283 28.53 -15.88 14.21
N ALA A 284 27.92 -15.31 15.24
CA ALA A 284 28.61 -14.53 16.28
C ALA A 284 29.48 -13.37 15.70
N ASN A 285 29.00 -12.69 14.66
CA ASN A 285 29.71 -11.61 13.96
C ASN A 285 31.13 -12.03 13.48
N ARG A 286 31.29 -13.27 13.10
CA ARG A 286 32.57 -13.82 12.59
C ARG A 286 32.54 -13.87 11.08
N LEU A 287 33.14 -12.92 10.44
CA LEU A 287 33.27 -12.80 8.99
C LEU A 287 34.46 -13.62 8.48
N GLU A 288 34.30 -14.31 7.35
CA GLU A 288 35.44 -14.85 6.61
C GLU A 288 36.28 -13.72 6.03
N ASN A 289 37.61 -13.90 6.02
CA ASN A 289 38.48 -12.94 5.36
C ASN A 289 38.29 -13.05 3.84
N ALA A 290 37.99 -11.92 3.21
CA ALA A 290 37.61 -11.86 1.80
C ALA A 290 37.88 -10.51 1.16
N VAL A 291 38.04 -10.53 -0.15
CA VAL A 291 37.95 -9.35 -1.01
C VAL A 291 36.62 -9.42 -1.80
N VAL A 292 35.76 -8.44 -1.58
CA VAL A 292 34.49 -8.29 -2.28
C VAL A 292 34.56 -7.10 -3.19
N LYS A 293 34.23 -7.30 -4.49
CA LYS A 293 34.14 -6.21 -5.48
C LYS A 293 32.75 -6.24 -6.09
N ASP A 294 32.11 -5.09 -6.11
CA ASP A 294 30.74 -5.00 -6.59
C ASP A 294 30.42 -3.64 -7.18
N SER A 295 29.48 -3.65 -8.10
CA SER A 295 28.87 -2.47 -8.69
C SER A 295 27.52 -2.87 -9.28
N PRO A 296 26.49 -2.00 -9.28
CA PRO A 296 25.23 -2.34 -9.87
C PRO A 296 25.32 -2.50 -11.39
N ASP A 297 24.53 -3.44 -11.94
CA ASP A 297 24.35 -3.59 -13.40
C ASP A 297 23.35 -2.57 -13.95
N PHE A 298 22.43 -2.11 -13.10
CA PHE A 298 21.39 -1.15 -13.46
C PHE A 298 21.46 0.10 -12.56
N GLY A 299 21.46 1.27 -13.17
CA GLY A 299 21.42 2.55 -12.44
C GLY A 299 20.06 2.79 -11.76
N TYR A 300 18.96 2.26 -12.32
CA TYR A 300 17.63 2.31 -11.74
C TYR A 300 17.24 0.93 -11.19
N ARG A 301 17.09 0.85 -9.87
CA ARG A 301 16.67 -0.36 -9.16
C ARG A 301 15.50 0.02 -8.27
N GLY A 302 14.33 0.13 -8.90
CA GLY A 302 13.13 0.68 -8.30
C GLY A 302 12.15 -0.38 -7.81
N PHE A 303 11.37 -0.01 -6.82
CA PHE A 303 10.18 -0.71 -6.36
C PHE A 303 9.01 0.28 -6.35
N MET A 304 7.89 -0.10 -6.96
CA MET A 304 6.67 0.69 -6.94
C MET A 304 5.76 0.20 -5.82
N LEU A 305 5.23 1.13 -5.04
CA LEU A 305 4.23 0.85 -4.01
C LEU A 305 3.00 1.72 -4.22
N ASP A 306 1.88 1.05 -4.45
CA ASP A 306 0.57 1.67 -4.56
C ASP A 306 -0.06 1.80 -3.16
N VAL A 307 -0.16 3.03 -2.67
CA VAL A 307 -0.83 3.36 -1.41
C VAL A 307 -2.20 4.00 -1.63
N SER A 308 -2.58 4.24 -2.88
CA SER A 308 -3.89 4.77 -3.22
C SER A 308 -4.97 3.72 -2.98
N ARG A 309 -4.79 2.51 -3.53
CA ARG A 309 -5.76 1.42 -3.36
C ARG A 309 -5.82 0.95 -1.92
N ASN A 310 -4.67 0.79 -1.27
CA ASN A 310 -4.57 0.40 0.13
C ASN A 310 -3.54 1.24 0.84
N PHE A 311 -3.99 2.04 1.82
CA PHE A 311 -3.11 2.91 2.58
C PHE A 311 -2.12 2.12 3.42
N THR A 312 -0.87 2.51 3.33
CA THR A 312 0.21 1.97 4.16
C THR A 312 0.63 3.02 5.19
N THR A 313 0.69 2.64 6.45
CA THR A 313 1.05 3.58 7.53
C THR A 313 2.44 4.16 7.35
N PHE A 314 2.68 5.34 7.91
CA PHE A 314 3.98 6.01 7.85
C PHE A 314 5.13 5.12 8.36
N GLU A 315 4.90 4.37 9.44
CA GLU A 315 5.91 3.45 9.98
C GLU A 315 6.18 2.26 9.04
N ASN A 316 5.15 1.74 8.37
CA ASN A 316 5.35 0.70 7.38
C ASN A 316 6.09 1.21 6.14
N MET A 317 5.84 2.46 5.73
CA MET A 317 6.63 3.09 4.65
C MET A 317 8.11 3.17 4.99
N LYS A 318 8.46 3.49 6.22
CA LYS A 318 9.86 3.46 6.69
C LYS A 318 10.46 2.06 6.62
N ARG A 319 9.69 1.03 7.01
CA ARG A 319 10.11 -0.37 6.86
C ARG A 319 10.36 -0.76 5.40
N VAL A 320 9.48 -0.32 4.48
CA VAL A 320 9.70 -0.54 3.04
C VAL A 320 11.01 0.11 2.60
N ILE A 321 11.27 1.35 2.99
CA ILE A 321 12.53 2.03 2.66
C ILE A 321 13.74 1.29 3.25
N ASP A 322 13.65 0.77 4.47
CA ASP A 322 14.71 -0.03 5.08
C ASP A 322 14.98 -1.32 4.27
N LEU A 323 13.94 -2.01 3.81
CA LEU A 323 14.08 -3.20 2.95
C LEU A 323 14.71 -2.84 1.60
N LEU A 324 14.25 -1.76 0.96
CA LEU A 324 14.85 -1.28 -0.29
C LEU A 324 16.35 -0.99 -0.11
N ALA A 325 16.68 -0.30 0.96
CA ALA A 325 18.06 0.02 1.28
C ALA A 325 18.89 -1.25 1.52
N TYR A 326 18.39 -2.19 2.30
CA TYR A 326 19.06 -3.45 2.61
C TYR A 326 19.43 -4.24 1.35
N TYR A 327 18.48 -4.35 0.41
CA TYR A 327 18.67 -5.04 -0.87
C TYR A 327 19.28 -4.16 -1.97
N LYS A 328 19.86 -2.99 -1.62
CA LYS A 328 20.51 -2.06 -2.56
C LYS A 328 19.60 -1.52 -3.67
N LEU A 329 18.27 -1.57 -3.51
CA LEU A 329 17.37 -0.82 -4.36
C LEU A 329 17.53 0.68 -4.03
N ASN A 330 17.50 1.52 -5.06
CA ASN A 330 17.80 2.94 -4.92
C ASN A 330 16.64 3.88 -5.26
N VAL A 331 15.48 3.32 -5.64
CA VAL A 331 14.30 4.12 -5.99
C VAL A 331 13.04 3.51 -5.36
N LEU A 332 12.28 4.34 -4.65
CA LEU A 332 10.88 4.09 -4.33
C LEU A 332 10.02 4.88 -5.31
N HIS A 333 9.34 4.18 -6.21
CA HIS A 333 8.29 4.74 -7.06
C HIS A 333 7.01 4.76 -6.22
N PHE A 334 6.60 5.95 -5.80
CA PHE A 334 5.56 6.16 -4.80
C PHE A 334 4.26 6.56 -5.48
N HIS A 335 3.40 5.58 -5.72
CA HIS A 335 2.08 5.74 -6.32
C HIS A 335 1.05 6.08 -5.22
N PHE A 336 0.81 7.38 -5.02
CA PHE A 336 0.04 7.86 -3.88
C PHE A 336 -1.35 8.42 -4.23
N CYS A 337 -1.69 8.53 -5.49
CA CYS A 337 -3.00 8.98 -5.93
C CYS A 337 -3.48 8.19 -7.13
N ASP A 338 -4.79 7.92 -7.16
CA ASP A 338 -5.48 7.20 -8.23
C ASP A 338 -6.99 7.45 -8.13
N ASP A 339 -7.81 6.65 -8.81
CA ASP A 339 -9.27 6.73 -8.77
C ASP A 339 -9.84 6.49 -7.37
N GLU A 340 -9.14 5.71 -6.53
CA GLU A 340 -9.61 5.24 -5.24
C GLU A 340 -9.21 6.10 -4.06
N ALA A 341 -8.12 6.87 -4.18
CA ALA A 341 -7.74 7.83 -3.15
C ALA A 341 -6.65 8.80 -3.57
N TRP A 342 -6.54 9.87 -2.80
CA TRP A 342 -5.39 10.78 -2.73
C TRP A 342 -4.77 10.70 -1.31
N ARG A 343 -3.46 10.44 -1.20
CA ARG A 343 -2.84 10.07 0.07
C ARG A 343 -1.82 11.06 0.63
N VAL A 344 -1.67 12.24 0.05
CA VAL A 344 -0.67 13.22 0.50
C VAL A 344 -1.31 14.58 0.70
N GLU A 345 -1.09 15.18 1.87
CA GLU A 345 -1.52 16.54 2.18
C GLU A 345 -0.82 17.57 1.28
N ILE A 346 -1.62 18.40 0.61
CA ILE A 346 -1.14 19.50 -0.24
C ILE A 346 -1.59 20.83 0.37
N PRO A 347 -0.67 21.72 0.75
CA PRO A 347 -1.03 23.02 1.29
C PRO A 347 -1.97 23.81 0.39
N GLY A 348 -3.10 24.24 0.93
CA GLY A 348 -4.12 25.01 0.21
C GLY A 348 -5.12 24.16 -0.59
N LEU A 349 -5.08 22.83 -0.44
CA LEU A 349 -6.01 21.87 -1.05
C LEU A 349 -6.45 20.83 0.00
N PRO A 350 -7.09 21.23 1.10
CA PRO A 350 -7.48 20.32 2.17
C PRO A 350 -8.46 19.24 1.71
N GLU A 351 -9.31 19.53 0.73
CA GLU A 351 -10.27 18.60 0.15
C GLU A 351 -9.65 17.31 -0.39
N LEU A 352 -8.39 17.36 -0.82
CA LEU A 352 -7.68 16.17 -1.28
C LEU A 352 -7.45 15.14 -0.16
N THR A 353 -7.37 15.61 1.08
CA THR A 353 -7.23 14.73 2.24
C THR A 353 -8.52 14.58 3.04
N ASP A 354 -9.35 15.61 3.12
CA ASP A 354 -10.60 15.52 3.88
C ASP A 354 -11.66 14.64 3.20
N VAL A 355 -11.65 14.64 1.87
CA VAL A 355 -12.59 13.85 1.03
C VAL A 355 -11.89 12.68 0.37
N ALA A 356 -10.84 12.96 -0.42
CA ALA A 356 -10.27 11.95 -1.32
C ALA A 356 -9.37 10.92 -0.61
N SER A 357 -9.04 11.11 0.66
CA SER A 357 -8.31 10.08 1.43
C SER A 357 -9.22 9.13 2.21
N ARG A 358 -10.54 9.26 2.05
CA ARG A 358 -11.54 8.56 2.86
C ARG A 358 -12.58 7.89 1.97
N ARG A 359 -12.97 6.68 2.33
CA ARG A 359 -14.02 5.93 1.66
C ARG A 359 -15.19 5.71 2.62
N GLY A 360 -16.35 6.19 2.21
CA GLY A 360 -17.55 6.17 3.04
C GLY A 360 -18.77 5.53 2.35
N CYS A 361 -19.78 5.19 3.12
CA CYS A 361 -21.07 4.72 2.61
C CYS A 361 -21.82 5.90 1.99
N THR A 362 -21.46 6.28 0.78
CA THR A 362 -22.11 7.36 0.03
C THR A 362 -22.49 6.86 -1.36
N PHE A 363 -23.75 7.12 -1.77
CA PHE A 363 -24.30 6.56 -3.01
C PHE A 363 -23.92 7.36 -4.26
N ASP A 364 -23.65 8.64 -4.12
CA ASP A 364 -23.43 9.57 -5.21
C ASP A 364 -22.12 10.35 -5.05
N GLU A 365 -21.29 9.92 -4.13
CA GLU A 365 -20.01 10.58 -3.80
C GLU A 365 -20.16 12.07 -3.48
N LYS A 366 -21.21 12.41 -2.74
CA LYS A 366 -21.44 13.78 -2.29
C LYS A 366 -20.62 14.17 -1.06
N GLU A 367 -20.13 13.20 -0.30
CA GLU A 367 -19.34 13.47 0.91
C GLU A 367 -17.95 12.83 0.84
N TYR A 368 -17.86 11.59 0.37
CA TYR A 368 -16.61 10.81 0.32
C TYR A 368 -16.52 10.00 -0.96
N ILE A 369 -15.35 9.41 -1.19
CA ILE A 369 -15.18 8.41 -2.25
C ILE A 369 -15.95 7.15 -1.87
N ALA A 370 -16.65 6.52 -2.82
CA ALA A 370 -17.29 5.24 -2.59
C ALA A 370 -16.25 4.16 -2.22
N PRO A 371 -16.59 3.18 -1.35
CA PRO A 371 -15.67 2.13 -0.94
C PRO A 371 -15.40 1.17 -2.10
N ILE A 372 -14.39 1.49 -2.91
CA ILE A 372 -13.85 0.69 -4.00
C ILE A 372 -12.60 -0.02 -3.49
N PHE A 373 -12.39 -1.28 -3.79
CA PHE A 373 -11.36 -2.20 -3.32
C PHE A 373 -11.57 -2.66 -1.88
N ASP A 374 -11.49 -1.79 -0.89
CA ASP A 374 -11.64 -2.14 0.51
C ASP A 374 -12.31 -1.00 1.28
N GLY A 375 -12.73 -1.29 2.48
CA GLY A 375 -13.36 -0.34 3.40
C GLY A 375 -14.64 -0.89 4.02
N ASN A 376 -14.91 -0.47 5.23
CA ASN A 376 -16.11 -0.88 5.98
C ASN A 376 -17.25 0.17 5.92
N GLY A 377 -17.18 1.09 4.95
CA GLY A 377 -18.15 2.17 4.77
C GLY A 377 -18.04 3.31 5.78
N ASN A 378 -17.22 3.19 6.83
CA ASN A 378 -16.97 4.25 7.80
C ASN A 378 -15.71 5.06 7.42
N PRO A 379 -15.86 6.32 6.98
CA PRO A 379 -14.74 7.16 6.56
C PRO A 379 -13.83 7.58 7.71
N ASP A 380 -14.28 7.49 8.94
CA ASP A 380 -13.54 7.89 10.14
C ASP A 380 -12.75 6.74 10.77
N ASP A 381 -12.94 5.51 10.28
CA ASP A 381 -12.20 4.36 10.75
C ASP A 381 -10.81 4.29 10.12
N LEU A 382 -9.83 4.89 10.78
CA LEU A 382 -8.42 4.89 10.34
C LEU A 382 -7.70 3.55 10.55
N SER A 383 -8.35 2.54 11.10
CA SER A 383 -7.80 1.17 11.16
C SER A 383 -7.90 0.46 9.82
N GLN A 384 -8.77 0.96 8.91
CA GLN A 384 -8.95 0.42 7.58
C GLN A 384 -7.91 0.97 6.60
N SER A 385 -7.37 0.12 5.74
CA SER A 385 -6.46 0.53 4.67
C SER A 385 -7.13 1.38 3.57
N SER A 386 -8.45 1.46 3.59
CA SER A 386 -9.24 2.37 2.74
C SER A 386 -9.04 3.85 3.11
N ASN A 387 -8.69 4.14 4.36
CA ASN A 387 -8.67 5.49 4.92
C ASN A 387 -7.25 5.87 5.39
N GLY A 388 -6.89 7.13 5.19
CA GLY A 388 -5.62 7.67 5.67
C GLY A 388 -4.85 8.44 4.62
N TYR A 389 -3.93 9.27 5.09
CA TYR A 389 -3.02 10.05 4.26
C TYR A 389 -1.75 10.38 5.04
N TYR A 390 -0.72 10.83 4.34
CA TYR A 390 0.51 11.35 4.93
C TYR A 390 0.39 12.87 5.01
N THR A 391 0.63 13.42 6.20
CA THR A 391 0.74 14.86 6.37
C THR A 391 1.96 15.38 5.62
N ARG A 392 1.96 16.67 5.31
CA ARG A 392 3.13 17.34 4.71
C ARG A 392 4.40 17.09 5.52
N GLN A 393 4.30 17.14 6.85
CA GLN A 393 5.44 16.91 7.73
C GLN A 393 5.96 15.47 7.64
N GLN A 394 5.06 14.48 7.61
CA GLN A 394 5.42 13.07 7.41
C GLN A 394 6.08 12.85 6.05
N MET A 395 5.60 13.50 4.99
CA MET A 395 6.25 13.41 3.67
C MET A 395 7.66 13.98 3.67
N ILE A 396 7.89 15.14 4.30
CA ILE A 396 9.24 15.72 4.45
C ILE A 396 10.16 14.77 5.22
N GLU A 397 9.65 14.19 6.31
CA GLU A 397 10.40 13.22 7.11
C GLU A 397 10.72 11.96 6.30
N LEU A 398 9.74 11.43 5.55
CA LEU A 398 9.92 10.25 4.69
C LEU A 398 11.02 10.48 3.63
N LEU A 399 11.00 11.63 2.97
CA LEU A 399 12.02 12.00 1.98
C LEU A 399 13.42 12.08 2.59
N LYS A 400 13.55 12.72 3.75
CA LYS A 400 14.81 12.79 4.50
C LYS A 400 15.30 11.40 4.94
N TYR A 401 14.36 10.59 5.44
CA TYR A 401 14.65 9.22 5.84
C TYR A 401 15.14 8.37 4.67
N ALA A 402 14.45 8.40 3.54
CA ALA A 402 14.83 7.68 2.33
C ALA A 402 16.21 8.12 1.83
N LYS A 403 16.46 9.44 1.77
CA LYS A 403 17.76 10.01 1.40
C LYS A 403 18.89 9.48 2.30
N SER A 404 18.68 9.43 3.63
CA SER A 404 19.65 8.92 4.59
C SER A 404 19.98 7.43 4.41
N LYS A 405 19.12 6.69 3.71
CA LYS A 405 19.27 5.27 3.37
C LYS A 405 19.78 5.05 1.92
N GLY A 406 20.01 6.13 1.17
CA GLY A 406 20.41 6.07 -0.24
C GLY A 406 19.28 5.66 -1.18
N VAL A 407 18.03 5.92 -0.80
CA VAL A 407 16.82 5.66 -1.60
C VAL A 407 16.21 6.99 -2.06
N LYS A 408 16.02 7.14 -3.36
CA LYS A 408 15.30 8.27 -3.97
C LYS A 408 13.80 7.95 -4.02
N VAL A 409 12.96 8.86 -3.54
CA VAL A 409 11.50 8.75 -3.70
C VAL A 409 11.08 9.51 -4.94
N ILE A 410 10.37 8.85 -5.85
CA ILE A 410 9.75 9.44 -7.04
C ILE A 410 8.25 9.38 -6.84
N PRO A 411 7.59 10.50 -6.48
CA PRO A 411 6.15 10.53 -6.36
C PRO A 411 5.51 10.50 -7.75
N GLU A 412 4.49 9.66 -7.91
CA GLU A 412 3.69 9.57 -9.11
C GLU A 412 2.36 10.29 -8.93
N ILE A 413 1.99 11.11 -9.91
CA ILE A 413 0.69 11.76 -9.97
C ILE A 413 -0.01 11.38 -11.25
N GLU A 414 -1.21 10.86 -11.06
CA GLU A 414 -2.08 10.45 -12.13
C GLU A 414 -2.88 11.63 -12.71
N THR A 415 -2.73 11.86 -14.00
CA THR A 415 -3.49 12.84 -14.77
C THR A 415 -3.27 12.66 -16.28
N PRO A 416 -4.29 12.75 -17.13
CA PRO A 416 -5.71 12.98 -16.83
C PRO A 416 -6.50 11.70 -16.47
N ALA A 417 -5.90 10.52 -16.64
CA ALA A 417 -6.46 9.24 -16.22
C ALA A 417 -6.22 9.03 -14.73
N HIS A 418 -6.93 8.06 -14.14
CA HIS A 418 -6.76 7.66 -12.74
C HIS A 418 -6.80 8.84 -11.73
N ALA A 419 -7.58 9.88 -12.04
CA ALA A 419 -7.65 11.12 -11.25
C ALA A 419 -9.01 11.30 -10.55
N ARG A 420 -9.86 10.26 -10.50
CA ARG A 420 -11.22 10.35 -10.01
C ARG A 420 -11.30 10.88 -8.57
N ALA A 421 -10.49 10.37 -7.64
CA ALA A 421 -10.49 10.80 -6.26
C ALA A 421 -10.24 12.31 -6.12
N ALA A 422 -9.24 12.84 -6.81
CA ALA A 422 -8.95 14.27 -6.83
C ALA A 422 -10.08 15.10 -7.47
N LEU A 423 -10.69 14.60 -8.56
CA LEU A 423 -11.80 15.27 -9.24
C LEU A 423 -13.06 15.33 -8.37
N VAL A 424 -13.37 14.26 -7.64
CA VAL A 424 -14.50 14.23 -6.70
C VAL A 424 -14.27 15.24 -5.58
N ALA A 425 -13.10 15.26 -4.95
CA ALA A 425 -12.74 16.19 -3.90
C ALA A 425 -12.87 17.66 -4.35
N ILE A 426 -12.29 18.01 -5.49
CA ILE A 426 -12.35 19.38 -6.03
C ILE A 426 -13.78 19.78 -6.40
N ARG A 427 -14.58 18.84 -6.97
CA ARG A 427 -16.00 19.09 -7.25
C ARG A 427 -16.76 19.42 -5.98
N LEU A 428 -16.56 18.68 -4.91
CA LEU A 428 -17.24 18.92 -3.63
C LEU A 428 -16.84 20.26 -3.02
N ALA A 429 -15.57 20.60 -3.05
CA ALA A 429 -15.09 21.90 -2.60
C ALA A 429 -15.75 23.06 -3.38
N THR A 430 -15.91 22.92 -4.71
CA THR A 430 -16.55 23.95 -5.53
C THR A 430 -18.04 24.11 -5.30
N ILE A 431 -18.74 23.06 -4.89
CA ILE A 431 -20.17 23.12 -4.54
C ILE A 431 -20.35 23.80 -3.17
N SER A 432 -19.42 23.57 -2.25
CA SER A 432 -19.49 24.06 -0.85
C SER A 432 -19.04 25.51 -0.69
N MET A 433 -18.32 26.09 -1.68
CA MET A 433 -17.86 27.48 -1.63
C MET A 433 -18.83 28.42 -2.37
N PRO A 434 -19.51 29.37 -1.68
CA PRO A 434 -20.18 30.44 -2.38
C PRO A 434 -19.14 31.46 -2.84
N LEU A 435 -18.69 31.37 -4.12
CA LEU A 435 -17.86 32.36 -4.84
C LEU A 435 -16.34 32.42 -4.51
N PRO A 436 -15.44 32.68 -5.46
CA PRO A 436 -15.52 33.41 -6.74
C PRO A 436 -15.21 32.61 -8.01
N ILE A 437 -15.24 31.31 -7.96
CA ILE A 437 -14.95 30.46 -9.14
C ILE A 437 -16.02 30.62 -10.24
N TRP A 438 -17.19 31.14 -9.89
CA TRP A 438 -18.28 31.44 -10.84
C TRP A 438 -17.99 32.59 -11.80
N GLN A 439 -17.14 33.53 -11.49
CA GLN A 439 -16.70 34.53 -12.45
C GLN A 439 -15.90 33.93 -13.61
N TRP A 440 -15.35 32.74 -13.43
CA TRP A 440 -14.70 31.98 -14.50
C TRP A 440 -15.69 31.30 -15.47
N ARG A 441 -16.94 31.10 -15.05
CA ARG A 441 -17.99 30.48 -15.87
C ARG A 441 -18.65 31.42 -16.85
N SER A 442 -18.62 32.72 -16.61
CA SER A 442 -19.40 33.67 -17.40
C SER A 442 -18.81 34.06 -18.75
N ASN A 443 -17.56 33.75 -19.02
CA ASN A 443 -16.87 34.14 -20.26
C ASN A 443 -16.71 33.04 -21.31
N THR A 444 -17.31 31.88 -21.11
CA THR A 444 -17.33 30.82 -22.15
C THR A 444 -18.76 30.34 -22.34
N LYS A 445 -19.40 30.88 -23.40
CA LYS A 445 -20.66 30.29 -23.93
C LYS A 445 -20.37 28.85 -24.34
N CYS A 446 -20.78 27.90 -23.56
CA CYS A 446 -20.82 26.49 -23.92
C CYS A 446 -22.29 26.05 -23.89
N GLY A 447 -22.74 25.53 -25.03
CA GLY A 447 -24.10 25.09 -25.23
C GLY A 447 -24.58 24.08 -24.19
N THR A 448 -25.84 24.18 -23.87
CA THR A 448 -26.61 23.30 -23.01
C THR A 448 -26.38 21.85 -23.37
N THR A 449 -25.62 21.13 -22.55
CA THR A 449 -25.65 19.67 -22.53
C THR A 449 -25.89 19.23 -21.10
N THR A 450 -27.07 18.70 -20.88
CA THR A 450 -27.49 18.03 -19.64
C THR A 450 -26.44 17.06 -19.18
N THR A 451 -25.85 17.32 -18.04
CA THR A 451 -24.93 16.41 -17.35
C THR A 451 -25.69 15.16 -16.93
N ARG A 452 -25.65 14.12 -17.75
CA ARG A 452 -25.95 12.77 -17.27
C ARG A 452 -24.87 12.36 -16.28
N ALA A 453 -25.30 11.78 -15.18
CA ALA A 453 -24.46 11.25 -14.14
C ALA A 453 -23.31 10.42 -14.71
N PHE A 454 -22.10 10.69 -14.20
CA PHE A 454 -20.92 9.97 -14.54
C PHE A 454 -21.00 8.52 -14.13
N THR A 455 -21.17 7.64 -15.07
CA THR A 455 -20.81 6.23 -14.90
C THR A 455 -19.33 6.09 -15.30
N PRO A 456 -18.43 5.73 -14.42
CA PRO A 456 -17.05 5.44 -14.81
C PRO A 456 -17.04 4.15 -15.64
N LEU A 457 -16.89 4.27 -16.95
CA LEU A 457 -16.58 3.13 -17.81
C LEU A 457 -15.07 3.00 -17.88
N PRO A 458 -14.49 1.85 -17.59
CA PRO A 458 -13.04 1.64 -17.55
C PRO A 458 -12.32 1.84 -18.90
N ASN A 459 -13.03 1.99 -20.01
CA ASN A 459 -12.42 2.06 -21.35
C ASN A 459 -12.84 3.29 -22.17
N HIS A 460 -13.43 4.35 -21.58
CA HIS A 460 -13.85 5.54 -22.31
C HIS A 460 -13.39 6.85 -21.65
N ILE A 461 -12.17 6.90 -21.15
CA ILE A 461 -11.57 8.13 -20.62
C ILE A 461 -11.07 9.06 -21.75
N THR A 462 -10.94 8.56 -22.97
CA THR A 462 -10.43 9.31 -24.12
C THR A 462 -11.32 10.45 -24.60
N THR A 463 -12.58 10.52 -24.22
CA THR A 463 -13.52 11.52 -24.75
C THR A 463 -13.76 12.71 -23.80
N MET A 464 -13.09 12.78 -22.65
CA MET A 464 -13.31 13.82 -21.66
C MET A 464 -12.28 14.97 -21.64
N CYS A 465 -11.31 14.96 -22.53
CA CYS A 465 -10.33 16.03 -22.71
C CYS A 465 -10.86 17.11 -23.68
N SER A 466 -12.02 17.71 -23.43
CA SER A 466 -12.31 19.01 -24.00
C SER A 466 -11.50 20.08 -23.24
N THR A 467 -11.07 21.10 -23.96
CA THR A 467 -10.18 22.22 -23.55
C THR A 467 -10.39 22.82 -22.15
N TRP A 468 -11.51 22.56 -21.53
CA TRP A 468 -11.91 23.07 -20.23
C TRP A 468 -11.27 22.33 -19.05
N ARG A 469 -11.09 21.01 -19.18
CA ARG A 469 -10.47 20.16 -18.14
C ARG A 469 -8.95 20.31 -18.11
N MET A 470 -8.32 20.53 -19.23
CA MET A 470 -6.88 20.78 -19.30
C MET A 470 -6.46 22.06 -18.55
N ARG A 471 -7.30 23.11 -18.51
CA ARG A 471 -6.98 24.34 -17.76
C ARG A 471 -7.13 24.17 -16.24
N ALA A 472 -8.14 23.44 -15.76
CA ALA A 472 -8.26 23.12 -14.34
C ALA A 472 -7.13 22.19 -13.88
N CYS A 473 -6.81 21.16 -14.67
CA CYS A 473 -5.66 20.30 -14.43
C CYS A 473 -4.33 21.04 -14.51
N SER A 474 -4.16 21.99 -15.45
CA SER A 474 -2.92 22.78 -15.56
C SER A 474 -2.70 23.74 -14.38
N THR A 475 -3.78 24.37 -13.88
CA THR A 475 -3.67 25.24 -12.69
C THR A 475 -3.38 24.43 -11.43
N PHE A 476 -3.98 23.26 -11.29
CA PHE A 476 -3.68 22.28 -10.24
C PHE A 476 -2.23 21.82 -10.36
N TYR A 477 -1.80 21.41 -11.54
CA TYR A 477 -0.45 20.95 -11.84
C TYR A 477 0.61 22.03 -11.59
N ILE A 478 0.35 23.28 -11.96
CA ILE A 478 1.27 24.41 -11.72
C ILE A 478 1.38 24.72 -10.22
N ARG A 479 0.27 24.78 -9.47
CA ARG A 479 0.31 24.97 -8.01
C ARG A 479 1.03 23.84 -7.32
N TRP A 480 0.79 22.63 -7.74
CA TRP A 480 1.42 21.44 -7.20
C TRP A 480 2.92 21.39 -7.51
N LEU A 481 3.34 21.61 -8.78
CA LEU A 481 4.75 21.71 -9.16
C LEU A 481 5.47 22.83 -8.40
N THR A 482 4.80 23.96 -8.15
CA THR A 482 5.36 25.05 -7.37
C THR A 482 5.58 24.65 -5.92
N ASN A 483 4.66 23.90 -5.34
CA ASN A 483 4.79 23.40 -3.96
C ASN A 483 5.83 22.28 -3.86
N LEU A 484 5.91 21.37 -4.85
CA LEU A 484 6.99 20.38 -4.92
C LEU A 484 8.37 21.00 -5.14
N ARG A 485 8.49 22.00 -6.00
CA ARG A 485 9.76 22.74 -6.17
C ARG A 485 10.20 23.41 -4.87
N ARG A 486 9.27 23.90 -4.06
CA ARG A 486 9.56 24.39 -2.71
C ARG A 486 9.99 23.29 -1.75
N CYS A 487 9.42 22.07 -1.87
CA CYS A 487 9.88 20.90 -1.12
C CYS A 487 11.19 20.33 -1.68
N GLY A 488 11.39 20.34 -3.00
CA GLY A 488 12.62 19.85 -3.66
C GLY A 488 13.84 20.74 -3.42
N LYS A 489 13.65 22.06 -3.27
CA LYS A 489 14.77 22.96 -2.83
C LYS A 489 15.27 22.68 -1.40
N MET A 490 14.64 21.79 -0.67
CA MET A 490 15.11 21.27 0.61
C MET A 490 15.92 19.96 0.44
N GLN A 491 16.11 19.46 -0.80
CA GLN A 491 16.93 18.27 -1.11
C GLN A 491 18.34 18.63 -1.60
N ASP A 492 18.59 19.86 -2.00
CA ASP A 492 19.90 20.42 -2.27
C ASP A 492 20.48 21.04 -0.97
#